data_c1df0f46c350494724e7c5335370db98
#
_entry.id   c1df0f46c350494724e7c5335370db98
#
_cell.length_a   1.000
_cell.length_b   1.000
_cell.length_c   1.000
_cell.angle_alpha   90.00
_cell.angle_beta   90.00
_cell.angle_gamma   90.00
#
_symmetry.space_group_name_H-M   'P 1'
#
loop_
_entity.id
_entity.type
_entity.pdbx_description
1 polymer ?
#
loop_
_entity_poly.entity_id
_entity_poly.type
_entity_poly.pdbx_seq_one_letter_code
_entity_poly.pdbx_strand_id
1 'polypeptide(L)'
;MLWDHGLPLLVIFAVLFWLLWLQKPAPQVLFLPLALLAAGLGANFAMILSPVYYERSTHGVFVFLTAACAAALAGLDRSRLHGVLGGAAAGLALVACFQLLWASYDIASFWMMHRTREAELLSLKQQGQTQVVSYSIECYTRWCSGYGLPDLRTDPEDWVCADMARYYGLESLSANEARTYPFPGRTNNALETGLPEES
;
A
#
# COMPACT_ATOMS: atom_id res chain seq x y z
N MET A 1 3.62 10.49 -4.97
CA MET A 1 2.88 9.83 -3.86
C MET A 1 2.33 10.81 -2.82
N LEU A 2 3.16 11.65 -2.15
CA LEU A 2 2.62 12.67 -1.21
C LEU A 2 1.69 13.65 -1.93
N TRP A 3 2.01 14.05 -3.15
CA TRP A 3 1.22 14.95 -3.97
C TRP A 3 -0.10 14.32 -4.45
N ASP A 4 -0.10 13.03 -4.80
CA ASP A 4 -1.28 12.38 -5.37
C ASP A 4 -2.36 12.09 -4.33
N HIS A 5 -1.98 11.79 -3.08
CA HIS A 5 -2.89 11.39 -2.01
C HIS A 5 -2.93 12.39 -0.85
N GLY A 6 -1.85 13.09 -0.57
CA GLY A 6 -1.76 14.08 0.50
C GLY A 6 -2.45 15.39 0.15
N LEU A 7 -2.35 15.81 -1.11
CA LEU A 7 -2.97 17.07 -1.57
C LEU A 7 -4.49 17.07 -1.41
N PRO A 8 -5.24 16.03 -1.81
CA PRO A 8 -6.69 15.98 -1.58
C PRO A 8 -7.06 16.08 -0.09
N LEU A 9 -6.33 15.40 0.79
CA LEU A 9 -6.58 15.46 2.22
C LEU A 9 -6.27 16.84 2.80
N LEU A 10 -5.21 17.51 2.32
CA LEU A 10 -4.89 18.88 2.72
C LEU A 10 -5.98 19.86 2.27
N VAL A 11 -6.52 19.70 1.06
CA VAL A 11 -7.64 20.51 0.57
C VAL A 11 -8.88 20.27 1.44
N ILE A 12 -9.22 19.02 1.75
CA ILE A 12 -10.32 18.68 2.63
C ILE A 12 -10.12 19.33 4.01
N PHE A 13 -8.91 19.20 4.57
CA PHE A 13 -8.57 19.83 5.85
C PHE A 13 -8.75 21.35 5.80
N ALA A 14 -8.22 22.01 4.75
CA ALA A 14 -8.33 23.45 4.59
C ALA A 14 -9.80 23.92 4.53
N VAL A 15 -10.65 23.21 3.81
CA VAL A 15 -12.10 23.49 3.72
C VAL A 15 -12.78 23.29 5.07
N LEU A 16 -12.53 22.16 5.75
CA LEU A 16 -13.10 21.88 7.06
C LEU A 16 -12.65 22.89 8.11
N PHE A 17 -11.36 23.22 8.09
CA PHE A 17 -10.80 24.20 9.02
C PHE A 17 -11.34 25.60 8.78
N TRP A 18 -11.52 26.00 7.53
CA TRP A 18 -12.13 27.28 7.16
C TRP A 18 -13.59 27.35 7.62
N LEU A 19 -14.37 26.30 7.38
CA LEU A 19 -15.76 26.23 7.88
C LEU A 19 -15.82 26.32 9.40
N LEU A 20 -14.90 25.66 10.11
CA LEU A 20 -14.77 25.76 11.55
C LEU A 20 -14.42 27.17 11.99
N TRP A 21 -13.45 27.82 11.31
CA TRP A 21 -13.05 29.19 11.59
C TRP A 21 -14.19 30.20 11.46
N LEU A 22 -15.04 30.02 10.45
CA LEU A 22 -16.21 30.90 10.23
C LEU A 22 -17.24 30.85 11.38
N GLN A 23 -17.28 29.74 12.11
CA GLN A 23 -18.17 29.58 13.28
C GLN A 23 -17.65 30.29 14.54
N LYS A 24 -16.44 30.87 14.47
CA LYS A 24 -15.78 31.56 15.62
C LYS A 24 -15.76 30.71 16.89
N PRO A 25 -15.26 29.47 16.83
CA PRO A 25 -15.23 28.58 17.98
C PRO A 25 -14.23 29.09 19.03
N ALA A 26 -14.30 28.51 20.24
CA ALA A 26 -13.28 28.77 21.27
C ALA A 26 -11.90 28.35 20.75
N PRO A 27 -10.81 29.10 21.09
CA PRO A 27 -9.45 28.81 20.59
C PRO A 27 -8.98 27.37 20.81
N GLN A 28 -9.45 26.75 21.88
CA GLN A 28 -9.13 25.35 22.22
C GLN A 28 -9.60 24.36 21.15
N VAL A 29 -10.73 24.65 20.46
CA VAL A 29 -11.27 23.79 19.40
C VAL A 29 -10.42 23.86 18.12
N LEU A 30 -9.76 24.99 17.86
CA LEU A 30 -8.88 25.20 16.73
C LEU A 30 -7.48 24.58 16.98
N PHE A 31 -7.07 24.47 18.24
CA PHE A 31 -5.73 24.02 18.59
C PHE A 31 -5.49 22.56 18.20
N LEU A 32 -6.42 21.66 18.48
CA LEU A 32 -6.24 20.23 18.24
C LEU A 32 -6.05 19.87 16.74
N PRO A 33 -6.90 20.35 15.81
CA PRO A 33 -6.68 20.12 14.38
C PRO A 33 -5.32 20.64 13.88
N LEU A 34 -4.92 21.84 14.33
CA LEU A 34 -3.65 22.43 13.94
C LEU A 34 -2.45 21.68 14.53
N ALA A 35 -2.54 21.23 15.78
CA ALA A 35 -1.49 20.44 16.42
C ALA A 35 -1.29 19.10 15.70
N LEU A 36 -2.37 18.43 15.30
CA LEU A 36 -2.31 17.18 14.54
C LEU A 36 -1.73 17.41 13.14
N LEU A 37 -2.11 18.48 12.44
CA LEU A 37 -1.51 18.85 11.18
C LEU A 37 0.00 19.11 11.32
N ALA A 38 0.39 19.90 12.32
CA ALA A 38 1.79 20.21 12.59
C ALA A 38 2.60 18.94 12.93
N ALA A 39 2.03 18.02 13.72
CA ALA A 39 2.65 16.73 14.03
C ALA A 39 2.86 15.87 12.77
N GLY A 40 1.86 15.81 11.88
CA GLY A 40 1.98 15.09 10.61
C GLY A 40 3.07 15.67 9.72
N LEU A 41 3.08 16.97 9.54
CA LEU A 41 4.11 17.66 8.75
C LEU A 41 5.50 17.51 9.39
N GLY A 42 5.61 17.64 10.72
CA GLY A 42 6.86 17.45 11.45
C GLY A 42 7.41 16.02 11.29
N ALA A 43 6.55 15.02 11.40
CA ALA A 43 6.93 13.63 11.16
C ALA A 43 7.46 13.43 9.74
N ASN A 44 6.82 14.04 8.73
CA ASN A 44 7.30 13.98 7.36
C ASN A 44 8.66 14.65 7.18
N PHE A 45 8.86 15.83 7.76
CA PHE A 45 10.16 16.52 7.72
C PHE A 45 11.27 15.69 8.37
N ALA A 46 11.00 15.08 9.52
CA ALA A 46 11.97 14.22 10.19
C ALA A 46 12.38 13.02 9.30
N MET A 47 11.43 12.47 8.53
CA MET A 47 11.69 11.37 7.61
C MET A 47 12.47 11.79 6.36
N ILE A 48 12.27 13.00 5.83
CA ILE A 48 13.03 13.55 4.69
C ILE A 48 14.53 13.69 5.04
N LEU A 49 14.84 13.93 6.31
CA LEU A 49 16.23 14.02 6.80
C LEU A 49 16.89 12.64 6.94
N SER A 50 16.13 11.56 6.83
CA SER A 50 16.69 10.19 6.86
C SER A 50 17.39 9.85 5.54
N PRO A 51 18.60 9.24 5.57
CA PRO A 51 19.30 8.83 4.36
C PRO A 51 18.56 7.73 3.57
N VAL A 52 17.62 7.06 4.22
CA VAL A 52 16.79 6.02 3.62
C VAL A 52 15.32 6.40 3.79
N TYR A 53 14.78 7.03 2.76
CA TYR A 53 13.36 7.42 2.73
C TYR A 53 12.55 6.38 1.95
N TYR A 54 11.84 5.53 2.66
CA TYR A 54 10.90 4.58 2.04
C TYR A 54 9.50 5.20 1.95
N GLU A 55 8.80 4.93 0.85
CA GLU A 55 7.42 5.40 0.63
C GLU A 55 6.45 5.02 1.78
N ARG A 56 6.73 3.91 2.48
CA ARG A 56 5.97 3.46 3.67
C ARG A 56 6.02 4.44 4.84
N SER A 57 7.09 5.21 4.94
CA SER A 57 7.27 6.20 6.01
C SER A 57 6.24 7.33 5.94
N THR A 58 5.60 7.53 4.79
CA THR A 58 4.54 8.54 4.61
C THR A 58 3.21 8.16 5.26
N HIS A 59 2.99 6.89 5.65
CA HIS A 59 1.74 6.47 6.28
C HIS A 59 1.43 7.24 7.56
N GLY A 60 2.44 7.57 8.36
CA GLY A 60 2.27 8.40 9.56
C GLY A 60 1.64 9.75 9.27
N VAL A 61 2.07 10.40 8.19
CA VAL A 61 1.52 11.69 7.75
C VAL A 61 0.03 11.59 7.44
N PHE A 62 -0.38 10.54 6.72
CA PHE A 62 -1.79 10.32 6.39
C PHE A 62 -2.66 10.08 7.61
N VAL A 63 -2.16 9.35 8.61
CA VAL A 63 -2.86 9.12 9.88
C VAL A 63 -3.09 10.45 10.60
N PHE A 64 -2.05 11.27 10.77
CA PHE A 64 -2.18 12.57 11.43
C PHE A 64 -3.07 13.53 10.66
N LEU A 65 -2.98 13.57 9.34
CA LEU A 65 -3.80 14.43 8.50
C LEU A 65 -5.28 14.01 8.52
N THR A 66 -5.54 12.71 8.50
CA THR A 66 -6.90 12.18 8.68
C THR A 66 -7.47 12.50 10.06
N ALA A 67 -6.65 12.36 11.11
CA ALA A 67 -7.02 12.74 12.47
C ALA A 67 -7.29 14.26 12.60
N ALA A 68 -6.50 15.09 11.92
CA ALA A 68 -6.70 16.54 11.86
C ALA A 68 -8.05 16.90 11.18
N CYS A 69 -8.37 16.24 10.07
CA CYS A 69 -9.67 16.37 9.41
C CYS A 69 -10.84 15.96 10.32
N ALA A 70 -10.69 14.82 11.01
CA ALA A 70 -11.70 14.32 11.94
C ALA A 70 -11.91 15.27 13.12
N ALA A 71 -10.82 15.84 13.69
CA ALA A 71 -10.87 16.82 14.76
C ALA A 71 -11.55 18.12 14.30
N ALA A 72 -11.23 18.62 13.09
CA ALA A 72 -11.87 19.79 12.53
C ALA A 72 -13.40 19.53 12.31
N LEU A 73 -13.77 18.38 11.78
CA LEU A 73 -15.15 17.97 11.58
C LEU A 73 -15.92 17.83 12.91
N ALA A 74 -15.28 17.30 13.95
CA ALA A 74 -15.89 17.17 15.27
C ALA A 74 -16.18 18.51 15.94
N GLY A 75 -15.39 19.54 15.62
CA GLY A 75 -15.57 20.91 16.13
C GLY A 75 -16.68 21.70 15.43
N LEU A 76 -17.20 21.24 14.30
CA LEU A 76 -18.28 21.93 13.57
C LEU A 76 -19.63 21.77 14.28
N ASP A 77 -20.40 22.88 14.35
CA ASP A 77 -21.78 22.83 14.81
C ASP A 77 -22.64 22.04 13.80
N ARG A 78 -23.10 20.89 14.27
CA ARG A 78 -23.85 19.93 13.45
C ARG A 78 -25.29 20.37 13.15
N SER A 79 -25.84 21.31 13.92
CA SER A 79 -27.27 21.68 13.81
C SER A 79 -27.65 22.24 12.44
N ARG A 80 -26.73 22.91 11.75
CA ARG A 80 -26.94 23.51 10.42
C ARG A 80 -26.49 22.66 9.24
N LEU A 81 -25.77 21.56 9.49
CA LEU A 81 -25.08 20.78 8.47
C LEU A 81 -25.53 19.32 8.39
N HIS A 82 -26.55 18.91 9.16
CA HIS A 82 -26.95 17.51 9.32
C HIS A 82 -27.17 16.76 7.99
N GLY A 83 -27.86 17.37 7.03
CA GLY A 83 -28.13 16.73 5.74
C GLY A 83 -26.86 16.55 4.88
N VAL A 84 -26.03 17.60 4.79
CA VAL A 84 -24.81 17.60 3.98
C VAL A 84 -23.73 16.71 4.62
N LEU A 85 -23.57 16.79 5.95
CA LEU A 85 -22.61 15.97 6.67
C LEU A 85 -22.99 14.49 6.66
N GLY A 86 -24.30 14.19 6.79
CA GLY A 86 -24.79 12.81 6.70
C GLY A 86 -24.52 12.20 5.32
N GLY A 87 -24.83 12.94 4.25
CA GLY A 87 -24.55 12.52 2.88
C GLY A 87 -23.05 12.34 2.59
N ALA A 88 -22.22 13.31 3.02
CA ALA A 88 -20.77 13.22 2.87
C ALA A 88 -20.18 12.05 3.67
N ALA A 89 -20.63 11.83 4.90
CA ALA A 89 -20.18 10.70 5.72
C ALA A 89 -20.58 9.36 5.10
N ALA A 90 -21.80 9.23 4.59
CA ALA A 90 -22.24 8.03 3.89
C ALA A 90 -21.43 7.78 2.62
N GLY A 91 -21.16 8.81 1.82
CA GLY A 91 -20.32 8.71 0.62
C GLY A 91 -18.88 8.29 0.95
N LEU A 92 -18.26 8.90 1.97
CA LEU A 92 -16.94 8.52 2.44
C LEU A 92 -16.89 7.09 2.98
N ALA A 93 -17.92 6.67 3.73
CA ALA A 93 -18.02 5.29 4.22
C ALA A 93 -18.09 4.28 3.07
N LEU A 94 -18.90 4.56 2.04
CA LEU A 94 -18.98 3.70 0.85
C LEU A 94 -17.63 3.60 0.12
N VAL A 95 -16.94 4.73 -0.09
CA VAL A 95 -15.61 4.74 -0.71
C VAL A 95 -14.61 3.97 0.14
N ALA A 96 -14.61 4.19 1.46
CA ALA A 96 -13.73 3.46 2.38
C ALA A 96 -14.01 1.95 2.38
N CYS A 97 -15.28 1.54 2.39
CA CYS A 97 -15.65 0.12 2.28
C CYS A 97 -15.16 -0.49 0.97
N PHE A 98 -15.36 0.20 -0.16
CA PHE A 98 -14.86 -0.27 -1.45
C PHE A 98 -13.34 -0.41 -1.47
N GLN A 99 -12.61 0.59 -0.95
CA GLN A 99 -11.15 0.54 -0.86
C GLN A 99 -10.67 -0.58 0.05
N LEU A 100 -11.32 -0.79 1.20
CA LEU A 100 -10.99 -1.89 2.12
C LEU A 100 -11.20 -3.26 1.49
N LEU A 101 -12.30 -3.45 0.76
CA LEU A 101 -12.56 -4.70 0.03
C LEU A 101 -11.50 -4.94 -1.04
N TRP A 102 -11.17 -3.91 -1.81
CA TRP A 102 -10.14 -4.00 -2.84
C TRP A 102 -8.76 -4.30 -2.26
N ALA A 103 -8.37 -3.60 -1.19
CA ALA A 103 -7.12 -3.84 -0.49
C ALA A 103 -7.05 -5.25 0.12
N SER A 104 -8.14 -5.71 0.72
CA SER A 104 -8.22 -7.06 1.29
C SER A 104 -8.05 -8.14 0.22
N TYR A 105 -8.67 -7.95 -0.95
CA TYR A 105 -8.52 -8.84 -2.09
C TYR A 105 -7.07 -8.90 -2.59
N ASP A 106 -6.41 -7.74 -2.73
CA ASP A 106 -5.03 -7.66 -3.16
C ASP A 106 -4.05 -8.33 -2.18
N ILE A 107 -4.22 -8.05 -0.88
CA ILE A 107 -3.41 -8.66 0.17
C ILE A 107 -3.61 -10.18 0.21
N ALA A 108 -4.85 -10.66 0.10
CA ALA A 108 -5.14 -12.09 0.09
C ALA A 108 -4.52 -12.79 -1.14
N SER A 109 -4.61 -12.15 -2.30
CA SER A 109 -4.03 -12.66 -3.55
C SER A 109 -2.50 -12.72 -3.47
N PHE A 110 -1.86 -11.67 -2.96
CA PHE A 110 -0.42 -11.62 -2.75
C PHE A 110 0.04 -12.72 -1.78
N TRP A 111 -0.68 -12.89 -0.67
CA TRP A 111 -0.38 -13.95 0.29
C TRP A 111 -0.51 -15.34 -0.31
N MET A 112 -1.56 -15.60 -1.10
CA MET A 112 -1.73 -16.89 -1.80
C MET A 112 -0.58 -17.17 -2.78
N MET A 113 -0.16 -16.17 -3.57
CA MET A 113 0.95 -16.29 -4.49
C MET A 113 2.25 -16.63 -3.77
N HIS A 114 2.53 -15.96 -2.65
CA HIS A 114 3.70 -16.27 -1.81
C HIS A 114 3.67 -17.68 -1.26
N ARG A 115 2.54 -18.13 -0.73
CA ARG A 115 2.38 -19.49 -0.22
C ARG A 115 2.57 -20.55 -1.30
N THR A 116 2.04 -20.31 -2.48
CA THR A 116 2.19 -21.23 -3.62
C THR A 116 3.64 -21.33 -4.06
N ARG A 117 4.33 -20.18 -4.19
CA ARG A 117 5.77 -20.16 -4.49
C ARG A 117 6.60 -20.85 -3.43
N GLU A 118 6.33 -20.61 -2.16
CA GLU A 118 7.04 -21.27 -1.05
C GLU A 118 6.88 -22.80 -1.12
N ALA A 119 5.66 -23.28 -1.33
CA ALA A 119 5.39 -24.70 -1.46
C ALA A 119 6.11 -25.32 -2.68
N GLU A 120 6.15 -24.62 -3.80
CA GLU A 120 6.88 -25.02 -4.99
C GLU A 120 8.40 -25.11 -4.70
N LEU A 121 9.00 -24.07 -4.13
CA LEU A 121 10.42 -24.04 -3.80
C LEU A 121 10.82 -25.18 -2.85
N LEU A 122 10.00 -25.43 -1.83
CA LEU A 122 10.24 -26.52 -0.89
C LEU A 122 10.12 -27.89 -1.56
N SER A 123 9.16 -28.07 -2.48
CA SER A 123 9.01 -29.32 -3.22
C SER A 123 10.18 -29.59 -4.15
N LEU A 124 10.67 -28.58 -4.87
CA LEU A 124 11.85 -28.69 -5.74
C LEU A 124 13.10 -29.00 -4.96
N LYS A 125 13.29 -28.37 -3.81
CA LYS A 125 14.39 -28.68 -2.89
C LYS A 125 14.35 -30.14 -2.41
N GLN A 126 13.15 -30.65 -2.05
CA GLN A 126 12.98 -32.06 -1.66
C GLN A 126 13.33 -33.05 -2.79
N GLN A 127 13.16 -32.63 -4.04
CA GLN A 127 13.56 -33.39 -5.23
C GLN A 127 15.07 -33.28 -5.51
N GLY A 128 15.83 -32.59 -4.67
CA GLY A 128 17.29 -32.44 -4.80
C GLY A 128 17.71 -31.33 -5.77
N GLN A 129 16.78 -30.48 -6.23
CA GLN A 129 17.14 -29.33 -7.06
C GLN A 129 17.74 -28.23 -6.17
N THR A 130 18.97 -27.83 -6.49
CA THR A 130 19.68 -26.76 -5.77
C THR A 130 19.66 -25.42 -6.52
N GLN A 131 19.42 -25.47 -7.84
CA GLN A 131 19.28 -24.29 -8.70
C GLN A 131 17.85 -24.21 -9.19
N VAL A 132 17.13 -23.18 -8.80
CA VAL A 132 15.69 -23.07 -9.07
C VAL A 132 15.39 -21.77 -9.78
N VAL A 133 14.56 -21.88 -10.83
CA VAL A 133 13.97 -20.75 -11.54
C VAL A 133 12.48 -20.70 -11.21
N SER A 134 12.07 -19.63 -10.53
CA SER A 134 10.68 -19.41 -10.14
C SER A 134 10.09 -18.21 -10.89
N TYR A 135 9.06 -17.59 -10.36
CA TYR A 135 8.41 -16.41 -10.91
C TYR A 135 8.50 -15.24 -9.93
N SER A 136 8.49 -14.04 -10.46
CA SER A 136 8.36 -12.82 -9.67
C SER A 136 6.90 -12.59 -9.28
N ILE A 137 6.68 -12.08 -8.08
CA ILE A 137 5.35 -11.72 -7.58
C ILE A 137 5.24 -10.21 -7.60
N GLU A 138 4.33 -9.71 -8.45
CA GLU A 138 4.07 -8.28 -8.53
C GLU A 138 2.83 -7.91 -7.72
N CYS A 139 2.93 -6.82 -6.96
CA CYS A 139 1.80 -6.21 -6.28
C CYS A 139 1.11 -5.23 -7.21
N TYR A 140 -0.20 -5.41 -7.40
CA TYR A 140 -0.98 -4.58 -8.32
C TYR A 140 -1.43 -3.27 -7.70
N THR A 141 -1.62 -3.25 -6.39
CA THR A 141 -2.07 -2.04 -5.70
C THR A 141 -1.06 -1.57 -4.67
N ARG A 142 -1.07 -0.27 -4.42
CA ARG A 142 -0.27 0.38 -3.37
C ARG A 142 -0.71 -0.02 -1.95
N TRP A 143 -1.82 -0.73 -1.82
CA TRP A 143 -2.35 -1.21 -0.54
C TRP A 143 -1.72 -2.52 -0.10
N CYS A 144 -1.11 -3.26 -1.02
CA CYS A 144 -0.41 -4.47 -0.71
C CYS A 144 0.87 -4.19 0.09
N SER A 145 1.11 -4.99 1.11
CA SER A 145 2.33 -4.87 1.95
C SER A 145 3.62 -5.12 1.16
N GLY A 146 3.54 -5.84 0.05
CA GLY A 146 4.65 -6.11 -0.87
C GLY A 146 4.91 -5.01 -1.89
N TYR A 147 3.99 -4.04 -2.04
CA TYR A 147 4.16 -2.99 -3.04
C TYR A 147 5.45 -2.19 -2.84
N GLY A 148 6.22 -2.04 -3.92
CA GLY A 148 7.53 -1.37 -3.87
C GLY A 148 8.64 -2.14 -3.16
N LEU A 149 8.38 -3.39 -2.70
CA LEU A 149 9.47 -4.27 -2.30
C LEU A 149 10.06 -4.95 -3.54
N PRO A 150 11.39 -5.05 -3.60
CA PRO A 150 12.04 -5.87 -4.62
C PRO A 150 11.64 -7.33 -4.41
N ASP A 151 11.38 -8.03 -5.49
CA ASP A 151 11.16 -9.47 -5.53
C ASP A 151 12.20 -10.12 -6.44
N LEU A 152 12.10 -11.43 -6.66
CA LEU A 152 13.03 -12.20 -7.48
C LEU A 152 13.23 -11.55 -8.86
N ARG A 153 14.48 -11.51 -9.28
CA ARG A 153 14.92 -11.01 -10.60
C ARG A 153 15.47 -12.13 -11.45
N THR A 154 15.71 -11.84 -12.71
CA THR A 154 16.32 -12.78 -13.66
C THR A 154 17.76 -13.09 -13.33
N ASP A 155 18.48 -12.13 -12.73
CA ASP A 155 19.86 -12.30 -12.31
C ASP A 155 19.92 -13.03 -10.94
N PRO A 156 20.46 -14.24 -10.87
CA PRO A 156 20.60 -14.97 -9.60
C PRO A 156 21.62 -14.34 -8.65
N GLU A 157 22.51 -13.46 -9.14
CA GLU A 157 23.48 -12.74 -8.30
C GLU A 157 22.90 -11.47 -7.69
N ASP A 158 21.70 -11.05 -8.12
CA ASP A 158 20.99 -9.94 -7.45
C ASP A 158 20.84 -10.25 -5.97
N TRP A 159 21.05 -9.25 -5.12
CA TRP A 159 21.04 -9.42 -3.67
C TRP A 159 19.74 -10.04 -3.12
N VAL A 160 18.57 -9.73 -3.75
CA VAL A 160 17.29 -10.33 -3.35
C VAL A 160 17.28 -11.82 -3.66
N CYS A 161 17.72 -12.21 -4.85
CA CYS A 161 17.83 -13.61 -5.26
C CYS A 161 18.79 -14.39 -4.39
N ALA A 162 19.95 -13.82 -4.10
CA ALA A 162 20.97 -14.43 -3.26
C ALA A 162 20.51 -14.62 -1.81
N ASP A 163 19.83 -13.63 -1.24
CA ASP A 163 19.30 -13.72 0.13
C ASP A 163 18.14 -14.71 0.23
N MET A 164 17.25 -14.75 -0.75
CA MET A 164 16.18 -15.75 -0.80
C MET A 164 16.71 -17.15 -1.04
N ALA A 165 17.70 -17.35 -1.92
CA ALA A 165 18.36 -18.63 -2.11
C ALA A 165 18.96 -19.13 -0.79
N ARG A 166 19.67 -18.26 -0.06
CA ARG A 166 20.24 -18.57 1.26
C ARG A 166 19.16 -18.95 2.28
N TYR A 167 18.05 -18.20 2.31
CA TYR A 167 16.93 -18.47 3.23
C TYR A 167 16.33 -19.87 3.01
N TYR A 168 16.11 -20.25 1.74
CA TYR A 168 15.58 -21.57 1.40
C TYR A 168 16.66 -22.67 1.37
N GLY A 169 17.93 -22.33 1.51
CA GLY A 169 19.07 -23.27 1.43
C GLY A 169 19.23 -23.86 0.04
N LEU A 170 19.10 -23.00 -0.98
CA LEU A 170 19.37 -23.28 -2.39
C LEU A 170 20.73 -22.71 -2.79
N GLU A 171 21.35 -23.24 -3.83
CA GLU A 171 22.60 -22.69 -4.40
C GLU A 171 22.32 -21.42 -5.19
N SER A 172 21.22 -21.43 -5.97
CA SER A 172 20.77 -20.25 -6.72
C SER A 172 19.26 -20.22 -6.86
N LEU A 173 18.71 -19.02 -6.89
CA LEU A 173 17.30 -18.75 -7.12
C LEU A 173 17.17 -17.53 -8.02
N SER A 174 16.38 -17.64 -9.08
CA SER A 174 16.09 -16.52 -9.98
C SER A 174 14.63 -16.55 -10.45
N ALA A 175 14.18 -15.49 -11.08
CA ALA A 175 12.87 -15.45 -11.71
C ALA A 175 12.98 -15.57 -13.24
N ASN A 176 12.02 -16.20 -13.87
CA ASN A 176 11.84 -16.12 -15.30
C ASN A 176 10.82 -15.00 -15.60
N GLU A 177 11.22 -13.99 -16.36
CA GLU A 177 10.34 -12.87 -16.78
C GLU A 177 9.10 -13.32 -17.53
N ALA A 178 9.19 -14.45 -18.25
CA ALA A 178 8.05 -15.04 -18.96
C ALA A 178 7.04 -15.74 -18.04
N ARG A 179 7.41 -16.02 -16.78
CA ARG A 179 6.55 -16.65 -15.79
C ARG A 179 6.04 -15.63 -14.77
N THR A 180 5.14 -14.77 -15.17
CA THR A 180 4.32 -14.04 -14.20
C THR A 180 3.21 -14.99 -13.74
N TYR A 181 3.06 -15.16 -12.42
CA TYR A 181 1.99 -16.00 -11.87
C TYR A 181 0.63 -15.43 -12.30
N PRO A 182 -0.25 -16.21 -12.93
CA PRO A 182 -1.55 -15.72 -13.34
C PRO A 182 -2.38 -15.39 -12.12
N PHE A 183 -2.86 -14.17 -12.07
CA PHE A 183 -3.81 -13.73 -11.04
C PHE A 183 -5.09 -14.57 -11.17
N PRO A 184 -5.67 -15.11 -10.06
CA PRO A 184 -6.94 -15.82 -10.14
C PRO A 184 -8.00 -14.87 -10.72
N GLY A 185 -8.49 -15.19 -11.95
CA GLY A 185 -9.48 -14.41 -12.67
C GLY A 185 -8.95 -13.52 -13.81
N ARG A 186 -7.64 -13.45 -14.05
CA ARG A 186 -7.07 -12.89 -15.27
C ARG A 186 -6.41 -14.00 -16.08
N THR A 187 -6.99 -14.30 -17.22
CA THR A 187 -6.31 -15.03 -18.28
C THR A 187 -5.20 -14.14 -18.82
N ASN A 188 -3.96 -14.39 -18.43
CA ASN A 188 -2.82 -13.81 -19.10
C ASN A 188 -2.67 -14.50 -20.46
N ASN A 189 -3.10 -13.81 -21.51
CA ASN A 189 -2.84 -14.26 -22.89
C ASN A 189 -1.35 -14.40 -23.21
N ALA A 190 -0.46 -13.95 -22.32
CA ALA A 190 0.98 -14.14 -22.42
C ALA A 190 1.44 -15.57 -22.05
N LEU A 191 0.61 -16.37 -21.36
CA LEU A 191 0.93 -17.77 -21.04
C LEU A 191 0.65 -18.72 -22.21
N GLU A 192 -0.19 -18.32 -23.16
CA GLU A 192 -0.48 -19.17 -24.33
C GLU A 192 0.62 -19.12 -25.42
N THR A 193 1.53 -18.14 -25.36
CA THR A 193 2.57 -17.95 -26.39
C THR A 193 3.97 -18.40 -25.99
N GLY A 194 4.19 -18.97 -24.82
CA GLY A 194 5.52 -19.21 -24.29
C GLY A 194 5.87 -20.62 -23.81
N LEU A 195 5.01 -21.59 -23.97
CA LEU A 195 5.41 -22.99 -23.75
C LEU A 195 6.13 -23.49 -25.01
N PRO A 196 7.39 -23.93 -24.92
CA PRO A 196 7.98 -24.70 -26.03
C PRO A 196 7.13 -25.96 -26.22
N GLU A 197 6.58 -26.13 -27.40
CA GLU A 197 6.01 -27.42 -27.80
C GLU A 197 7.11 -28.47 -27.63
N GLU A 198 6.90 -29.39 -26.71
CA GLU A 198 7.75 -30.56 -26.57
C GLU A 198 7.65 -31.35 -27.88
N SER A 199 8.72 -31.31 -28.66
CA SER A 199 8.97 -32.19 -29.80
C SER A 199 9.82 -33.39 -29.40
#